data_258d2de83b4faa38e6517a328fbdf0fd
#
_entry.id   258d2de83b4faa38e6517a328fbdf0fd
#
_cell.length_a   1.000
_cell.length_b   1.000
_cell.length_c   1.000
_cell.angle_alpha   90.00
_cell.angle_beta   90.00
_cell.angle_gamma   90.00
#
_symmetry.space_group_name_H-M   'P 1'
#
loop_
_entity.id
_entity.type
_entity.pdbx_description
1 polymer ?
#
loop_
_entity_poly.entity_id
_entity_poly.type
_entity_poly.pdbx_seq_one_letter_code
_entity_poly.pdbx_strand_id
1 'polypeptide(L)'
;MRPTISRLALLAAAGLALASCQSSPKTAPVSSGKSASLLAMEQVAISAHKCWIASKDPAFKSYQMANELNSFSGTPRFLLVPAKQYGGKPLLVVQAQGNSSRVDAFGPLMNDPLGARIGSDIARWQAGNPSCTAAA
;
A
#
# COMPACT_ATOMS: atom_id res chain seq x y z
N MET A 1 1.07 -6.30 94.08
CA MET A 1 2.41 -6.71 93.67
C MET A 1 2.36 -6.91 92.14
N ARG A 2 3.28 -6.36 91.46
CA ARG A 2 3.29 -5.92 90.05
C ARG A 2 2.87 -6.95 89.01
N PRO A 3 2.03 -6.58 88.05
CA PRO A 3 1.82 -7.34 86.80
C PRO A 3 2.82 -6.88 85.75
N THR A 4 3.50 -7.82 85.18
CA THR A 4 4.34 -7.65 84.01
C THR A 4 3.50 -7.51 82.77
N ILE A 5 3.67 -6.39 82.09
CA ILE A 5 2.95 -6.03 80.82
C ILE A 5 3.73 -6.75 79.70
N SER A 6 3.10 -7.75 79.11
CA SER A 6 3.60 -8.36 77.89
C SER A 6 3.10 -7.50 76.67
N ARG A 7 4.05 -6.87 76.01
CA ARG A 7 3.78 -6.11 74.77
C ARG A 7 3.79 -7.12 73.63
N LEU A 8 2.58 -7.40 73.12
CA LEU A 8 2.47 -8.02 71.84
C LEU A 8 2.66 -6.93 70.72
N ALA A 9 3.77 -7.04 70.04
CA ALA A 9 4.00 -6.26 68.83
C ALA A 9 3.26 -6.90 67.67
N LEU A 10 2.20 -6.25 67.18
CA LEU A 10 1.57 -6.58 65.92
C LEU A 10 2.44 -6.02 64.78
N LEU A 11 3.14 -6.89 64.09
CA LEU A 11 3.74 -6.58 62.81
C LEU A 11 2.67 -6.67 61.73
N ALA A 12 2.15 -5.54 61.31
CA ALA A 12 1.34 -5.42 60.11
C ALA A 12 2.26 -5.49 58.88
N ALA A 13 2.31 -6.64 58.23
CA ALA A 13 2.94 -6.78 56.93
C ALA A 13 2.07 -6.15 55.86
N ALA A 14 2.39 -4.93 55.47
CA ALA A 14 1.77 -4.30 54.27
C ALA A 14 2.38 -4.94 53.01
N GLY A 15 1.65 -5.88 52.43
CA GLY A 15 1.98 -6.44 51.14
C GLY A 15 1.69 -5.40 50.03
N LEU A 16 2.73 -4.77 49.52
CA LEU A 16 2.62 -4.02 48.25
C LEU A 16 2.43 -5.00 47.12
N ALA A 17 1.21 -5.16 46.65
CA ALA A 17 0.95 -5.80 45.35
C ALA A 17 1.42 -4.85 44.25
N LEU A 18 2.62 -5.08 43.74
CA LEU A 18 3.09 -4.49 42.50
C LEU A 18 2.28 -5.12 41.36
N ALA A 19 1.19 -4.49 40.98
CA ALA A 19 0.52 -4.77 39.72
C ALA A 19 1.45 -4.36 38.58
N SER A 20 2.30 -5.28 38.13
CA SER A 20 3.06 -5.09 36.91
C SER A 20 2.07 -5.11 35.76
N CYS A 21 1.76 -3.93 35.25
CA CYS A 21 1.14 -3.80 33.94
C CYS A 21 2.14 -4.35 32.91
N GLN A 22 2.04 -5.62 32.61
CA GLN A 22 2.68 -6.19 31.44
C GLN A 22 1.92 -5.69 30.23
N SER A 23 2.30 -4.50 29.77
CA SER A 23 1.98 -4.07 28.40
C SER A 23 2.72 -5.03 27.49
N SER A 24 2.00 -6.01 26.94
CA SER A 24 2.53 -6.78 25.82
C SER A 24 2.99 -5.78 24.77
N PRO A 25 4.25 -5.84 24.29
CA PRO A 25 4.66 -4.99 23.20
C PRO A 25 3.75 -5.33 22.02
N LYS A 26 2.81 -4.46 21.69
CA LYS A 26 2.19 -4.47 20.38
C LYS A 26 3.36 -4.35 19.42
N THR A 27 3.67 -5.45 18.73
CA THR A 27 4.62 -5.44 17.63
C THR A 27 4.08 -4.40 16.67
N ALA A 28 4.68 -3.22 16.65
CA ALA A 28 4.34 -2.21 15.68
C ALA A 28 4.53 -2.87 14.30
N PRO A 29 3.58 -2.74 13.37
CA PRO A 29 3.77 -3.29 12.03
C PRO A 29 5.11 -2.74 11.52
N VAL A 30 6.00 -3.64 11.11
CA VAL A 30 7.29 -3.25 10.53
C VAL A 30 6.95 -2.42 9.30
N SER A 31 7.06 -1.11 9.44
CA SER A 31 6.90 -0.20 8.32
C SER A 31 7.99 -0.58 7.31
N SER A 32 7.62 -0.95 6.10
CA SER A 32 8.56 -1.27 5.02
C SER A 32 9.43 -0.08 4.60
N GLY A 33 9.27 1.08 5.25
CA GLY A 33 9.90 2.34 4.86
C GLY A 33 9.35 2.93 3.55
N LYS A 34 8.39 2.26 2.89
CA LYS A 34 7.77 2.73 1.66
C LYS A 34 6.60 3.66 1.97
N SER A 35 6.44 4.70 1.15
CA SER A 35 5.26 5.57 1.23
C SER A 35 3.98 4.83 0.84
N ALA A 36 2.82 5.33 1.29
CA ALA A 36 1.53 4.77 0.90
C ALA A 36 1.32 4.82 -0.62
N SER A 37 1.79 5.90 -1.28
CA SER A 37 1.74 6.04 -2.72
C SER A 37 2.58 4.98 -3.44
N LEU A 38 3.78 4.66 -2.95
CA LEU A 38 4.63 3.64 -3.56
C LEU A 38 4.00 2.25 -3.41
N LEU A 39 3.47 1.92 -2.24
CA LEU A 39 2.79 0.62 -2.02
C LEU A 39 1.58 0.45 -2.94
N ALA A 40 0.75 1.49 -3.06
CA ALA A 40 -0.41 1.47 -3.95
C ALA A 40 0.02 1.31 -5.41
N MET A 41 1.05 2.04 -5.83
CA MET A 41 1.53 1.98 -7.21
C MET A 41 2.22 0.67 -7.55
N GLU A 42 2.97 0.07 -6.63
CA GLU A 42 3.54 -1.27 -6.84
C GLU A 42 2.43 -2.30 -7.11
N GLN A 43 1.37 -2.29 -6.31
CA GLN A 43 0.23 -3.20 -6.47
C GLN A 43 -0.45 -3.01 -7.84
N VAL A 44 -0.74 -1.78 -8.21
CA VAL A 44 -1.41 -1.45 -9.49
C VAL A 44 -0.48 -1.75 -10.67
N ALA A 45 0.80 -1.39 -10.59
CA ALA A 45 1.77 -1.63 -11.67
C ALA A 45 2.01 -3.12 -11.93
N ILE A 46 2.11 -3.94 -10.89
CA ILE A 46 2.26 -5.39 -11.02
C ILE A 46 1.03 -5.97 -11.74
N SER A 47 -0.17 -5.56 -11.33
CA SER A 47 -1.41 -6.04 -11.95
C SER A 47 -1.55 -5.56 -13.39
N ALA A 48 -1.22 -4.31 -13.68
CA ALA A 48 -1.24 -3.75 -15.02
C ALA A 48 -0.26 -4.49 -15.95
N HIS A 49 0.98 -4.71 -15.49
CA HIS A 49 1.94 -5.47 -16.28
C HIS A 49 1.44 -6.89 -16.56
N LYS A 50 0.96 -7.60 -15.53
CA LYS A 50 0.42 -8.95 -15.67
C LYS A 50 -0.75 -9.01 -16.64
N CYS A 51 -1.74 -8.10 -16.48
CA CYS A 51 -3.02 -8.21 -17.15
C CYS A 51 -3.04 -7.55 -18.54
N TRP A 52 -2.25 -6.51 -18.77
CA TRP A 52 -2.25 -5.79 -20.05
C TRP A 52 -1.08 -6.19 -20.95
N ILE A 53 0.09 -6.45 -20.36
CA ILE A 53 1.34 -6.63 -21.13
C ILE A 53 1.74 -8.11 -21.21
N ALA A 54 2.01 -8.73 -20.07
CA ALA A 54 2.50 -10.12 -20.01
C ALA A 54 1.48 -11.14 -20.52
N SER A 55 0.18 -10.85 -20.34
CA SER A 55 -0.91 -11.66 -20.89
C SER A 55 -1.04 -11.57 -22.41
N LYS A 56 -0.33 -10.61 -23.04
CA LYS A 56 -0.47 -10.29 -24.47
C LYS A 56 -1.90 -9.90 -24.85
N ASP A 57 -2.57 -9.17 -24.00
CA ASP A 57 -3.93 -8.68 -24.25
C ASP A 57 -3.98 -7.91 -25.57
N PRO A 58 -4.84 -8.30 -26.53
CA PRO A 58 -4.91 -7.64 -27.84
C PRO A 58 -5.21 -6.15 -27.77
N ALA A 59 -5.95 -5.68 -26.76
CA ALA A 59 -6.28 -4.28 -26.58
C ALA A 59 -5.05 -3.42 -26.24
N PHE A 60 -4.00 -4.02 -25.68
CA PHE A 60 -2.78 -3.33 -25.25
C PHE A 60 -1.55 -3.63 -26.12
N LYS A 61 -1.68 -4.44 -27.17
CA LYS A 61 -0.54 -4.86 -28.03
C LYS A 61 0.24 -3.72 -28.69
N SER A 62 -0.42 -2.55 -28.86
CA SER A 62 0.19 -1.36 -29.45
C SER A 62 0.98 -0.53 -28.46
N TYR A 63 1.01 -0.93 -27.20
CA TYR A 63 1.65 -0.20 -26.10
C TYR A 63 2.69 -1.05 -25.39
N GLN A 64 3.59 -0.37 -24.72
CA GLN A 64 4.51 -0.97 -23.76
C GLN A 64 4.52 -0.14 -22.49
N MET A 65 4.91 -0.76 -21.39
CA MET A 65 4.90 -0.14 -20.07
C MET A 65 6.31 0.36 -19.73
N ALA A 66 6.41 1.64 -19.41
CA ALA A 66 7.60 2.24 -18.83
C ALA A 66 7.35 2.46 -17.33
N ASN A 67 8.16 1.83 -16.50
CA ASN A 67 8.01 1.84 -15.06
C ASN A 67 8.93 2.91 -14.43
N GLU A 68 8.35 3.85 -13.69
CA GLU A 68 9.04 4.93 -12.99
C GLU A 68 8.64 4.99 -11.50
N LEU A 69 8.53 3.82 -10.84
CA LEU A 69 8.14 3.75 -9.43
C LEU A 69 9.16 4.41 -8.49
N ASN A 70 10.43 4.43 -8.87
CA ASN A 70 11.53 5.02 -8.11
C ASN A 70 11.98 6.38 -8.69
N SER A 71 11.05 7.18 -9.20
CA SER A 71 11.41 8.47 -9.77
C SER A 71 11.94 9.45 -8.71
N PHE A 72 12.88 10.30 -9.10
CA PHE A 72 13.42 11.36 -8.24
C PHE A 72 12.39 12.38 -7.78
N SER A 73 11.26 12.49 -8.49
CA SER A 73 10.18 13.41 -8.13
C SER A 73 9.39 12.98 -6.89
N GLY A 74 9.62 11.77 -6.37
CA GLY A 74 8.83 11.21 -5.27
C GLY A 74 7.40 10.86 -5.67
N THR A 75 7.09 10.88 -6.96
CA THR A 75 5.78 10.50 -7.50
C THR A 75 5.91 9.16 -8.23
N PRO A 76 5.65 8.04 -7.56
CA PRO A 76 5.70 6.73 -8.21
C PRO A 76 4.65 6.64 -9.30
N ARG A 77 5.06 6.20 -10.49
CA ARG A 77 4.18 6.11 -11.64
C ARG A 77 4.64 5.04 -12.63
N PHE A 78 3.75 4.67 -13.51
CA PHE A 78 4.10 4.00 -14.76
C PHE A 78 3.39 4.66 -15.94
N LEU A 79 3.94 4.45 -17.12
CA LEU A 79 3.48 5.03 -18.35
C LEU A 79 3.13 3.93 -19.34
N LEU A 80 2.12 4.14 -20.18
CA LEU A 80 2.00 3.41 -21.44
C LEU A 80 2.47 4.32 -22.58
N VAL A 81 3.41 3.81 -23.34
CA VAL A 81 3.97 4.47 -24.51
C VAL A 81 3.77 3.59 -25.74
N PRO A 82 3.85 4.11 -26.97
CA PRO A 82 3.75 3.28 -28.17
C PRO A 82 4.81 2.17 -28.16
N ALA A 83 4.42 0.94 -28.48
CA ALA A 83 5.30 -0.24 -28.41
C ALA A 83 6.55 -0.13 -29.30
N LYS A 84 6.49 0.65 -30.37
CA LYS A 84 7.62 0.85 -31.29
C LYS A 84 8.42 2.12 -31.01
N GLN A 85 8.03 2.91 -30.03
CA GLN A 85 8.67 4.20 -29.68
C GLN A 85 8.76 4.33 -28.16
N TYR A 86 9.70 3.63 -27.55
CA TYR A 86 9.85 3.63 -26.08
C TYR A 86 10.06 5.03 -25.50
N GLY A 87 10.78 5.91 -26.19
CA GLY A 87 10.94 7.33 -25.82
C GLY A 87 9.82 8.24 -26.31
N GLY A 88 8.74 7.69 -26.83
CA GLY A 88 7.56 8.46 -27.31
C GLY A 88 6.80 9.12 -26.17
N LYS A 89 5.90 10.05 -26.56
CA LYS A 89 5.02 10.69 -25.58
C LYS A 89 4.15 9.66 -24.88
N PRO A 90 4.00 9.74 -23.54
CA PRO A 90 3.07 8.88 -22.83
C PRO A 90 1.63 9.07 -23.31
N LEU A 91 0.97 7.96 -23.56
CA LEU A 91 -0.46 7.94 -23.91
C LEU A 91 -1.33 7.69 -22.68
N LEU A 92 -0.75 7.13 -21.64
CA LEU A 92 -1.35 6.96 -20.32
C LEU A 92 -0.28 7.20 -19.25
N VAL A 93 -0.64 7.92 -18.22
CA VAL A 93 0.13 8.06 -16.98
C VAL A 93 -0.74 7.56 -15.84
N VAL A 94 -0.22 6.64 -15.05
CA VAL A 94 -0.84 6.16 -13.81
C VAL A 94 0.09 6.47 -12.67
N GLN A 95 -0.37 7.21 -11.67
CA GLN A 95 0.48 7.70 -10.58
C GLN A 95 -0.25 7.81 -9.25
N ALA A 96 0.51 7.85 -8.16
CA ALA A 96 0.04 8.25 -6.84
C ALA A 96 1.01 9.26 -6.23
N GLN A 97 0.54 10.12 -5.31
CA GLN A 97 1.34 11.20 -4.75
C GLN A 97 1.38 11.19 -3.22
N GLY A 98 2.54 11.52 -2.67
CA GLY A 98 2.73 11.74 -1.24
C GLY A 98 2.41 10.52 -0.38
N ASN A 99 1.69 10.72 0.71
CA ASN A 99 1.26 9.64 1.60
C ASN A 99 -0.17 9.15 1.29
N SER A 100 -0.67 9.45 0.09
CA SER A 100 -1.97 8.99 -0.38
C SER A 100 -1.84 7.65 -1.09
N SER A 101 -2.74 6.72 -0.80
CA SER A 101 -2.91 5.49 -1.57
C SER A 101 -3.78 5.66 -2.81
N ARG A 102 -4.26 6.88 -3.08
CA ARG A 102 -5.07 7.19 -4.24
C ARG A 102 -4.23 7.15 -5.51
N VAL A 103 -4.72 6.41 -6.49
CA VAL A 103 -4.10 6.27 -7.81
C VAL A 103 -4.93 7.04 -8.83
N ASP A 104 -4.27 7.91 -9.57
CA ASP A 104 -4.87 8.70 -10.64
C ASP A 104 -4.35 8.21 -11.99
N ALA A 105 -5.22 8.24 -13.00
CA ALA A 105 -4.87 7.88 -14.38
C ALA A 105 -5.31 8.99 -15.33
N PHE A 106 -4.43 9.40 -16.21
CA PHE A 106 -4.70 10.44 -17.18
C PHE A 106 -3.87 10.28 -18.47
N GLY A 107 -4.25 10.96 -19.50
CA GLY A 107 -3.62 10.93 -20.81
C GLY A 107 -4.62 10.63 -21.92
N PRO A 108 -4.18 10.68 -23.19
CA PRO A 108 -5.05 10.47 -24.35
C PRO A 108 -5.86 9.18 -24.31
N LEU A 109 -5.29 8.07 -23.81
CA LEU A 109 -5.99 6.79 -23.73
C LEU A 109 -7.22 6.81 -22.82
N MET A 110 -7.30 7.74 -21.88
CA MET A 110 -8.51 7.86 -21.03
C MET A 110 -9.72 8.40 -21.78
N ASN A 111 -9.51 9.07 -22.92
CA ASN A 111 -10.57 9.57 -23.79
C ASN A 111 -10.94 8.59 -24.92
N ASP A 112 -10.19 7.52 -25.07
CA ASP A 112 -10.46 6.46 -26.04
C ASP A 112 -11.44 5.42 -25.44
N PRO A 113 -12.05 4.55 -26.27
CA PRO A 113 -12.89 3.44 -25.78
C PRO A 113 -12.21 2.57 -24.73
N LEU A 114 -10.86 2.47 -24.77
CA LEU A 114 -10.06 1.72 -23.80
C LEU A 114 -10.04 2.37 -22.40
N GLY A 115 -10.31 3.68 -22.32
CA GLY A 115 -10.25 4.44 -21.09
C GLY A 115 -11.18 3.92 -20.00
N ALA A 116 -12.40 3.52 -20.34
CA ALA A 116 -13.36 2.96 -19.38
C ALA A 116 -12.83 1.66 -18.76
N ARG A 117 -12.22 0.80 -19.56
CA ARG A 117 -11.60 -0.44 -19.10
C ARG A 117 -10.38 -0.15 -18.19
N ILE A 118 -9.51 0.77 -18.62
CA ILE A 118 -8.35 1.18 -17.82
C ILE A 118 -8.81 1.66 -16.44
N GLY A 119 -9.81 2.53 -16.37
CA GLY A 119 -10.35 3.04 -15.11
C GLY A 119 -10.91 1.93 -14.21
N SER A 120 -11.67 1.00 -14.76
CA SER A 120 -12.23 -0.14 -14.03
C SER A 120 -11.14 -1.07 -13.50
N ASP A 121 -10.14 -1.36 -14.31
CA ASP A 121 -9.04 -2.24 -13.93
C ASP A 121 -8.23 -1.61 -12.77
N ILE A 122 -7.86 -0.34 -12.89
CA ILE A 122 -7.13 0.39 -11.84
C ILE A 122 -7.94 0.45 -10.54
N ALA A 123 -9.23 0.76 -10.61
CA ALA A 123 -10.09 0.81 -9.43
C ALA A 123 -10.16 -0.55 -8.72
N ARG A 124 -10.27 -1.64 -9.47
CA ARG A 124 -10.28 -3.00 -8.93
C ARG A 124 -8.97 -3.36 -8.25
N TRP A 125 -7.83 -3.05 -8.89
CA TRP A 125 -6.51 -3.34 -8.34
C TRP A 125 -6.19 -2.48 -7.12
N GLN A 126 -6.58 -1.20 -7.15
CA GLN A 126 -6.42 -0.30 -6.01
C GLN A 126 -7.25 -0.77 -4.79
N ALA A 127 -8.39 -1.39 -5.01
CA ALA A 127 -9.21 -2.01 -3.98
C ALA A 127 -8.64 -3.33 -3.44
N GLY A 128 -7.50 -3.81 -3.95
CA GLY A 128 -6.82 -5.01 -3.49
C GLY A 128 -7.19 -6.29 -4.25
N ASN A 129 -7.96 -6.20 -5.32
CA ASN A 129 -8.28 -7.35 -6.16
C ASN A 129 -7.39 -7.38 -7.42
N PRO A 130 -6.36 -8.27 -7.49
CA PRO A 130 -5.38 -8.30 -8.57
C PRO A 130 -5.87 -9.07 -9.82
N SER A 131 -7.14 -9.45 -9.90
CA SER A 131 -7.67 -10.19 -11.05
C SER A 131 -7.63 -9.34 -12.32
N CYS A 132 -7.45 -10.02 -13.46
CA CYS A 132 -7.43 -9.35 -14.77
C CYS A 132 -8.83 -9.06 -15.33
N THR A 133 -9.86 -9.69 -14.77
CA THR A 133 -11.25 -9.49 -15.14
C THR A 133 -12.07 -9.08 -13.94
N ALA A 134 -13.09 -8.24 -14.17
CA ALA A 134 -14.08 -7.99 -13.13
C ALA A 134 -14.74 -9.31 -12.72
N ALA A 135 -15.04 -9.46 -11.41
CA ALA A 135 -15.86 -10.57 -10.95
C ALA A 135 -17.24 -10.49 -11.65
N ALA A 136 -17.66 -11.63 -12.16
CA ALA A 136 -18.99 -11.74 -12.73
C ALA A 136 -20.07 -11.59 -11.64
#